data_f09488c307c94ffe5e8d6126f9f20aab
#
_entry.id   f09488c307c94ffe5e8d6126f9f20aab
#
_cell.length_a   1.000
_cell.length_b   1.000
_cell.length_c   1.000
_cell.angle_alpha   90.00
_cell.angle_beta   90.00
_cell.angle_gamma   90.00
#
_symmetry.space_group_name_H-M   'P 1'
#
loop_
_entity.id
_entity.type
_entity.pdbx_description
1 polymer ?
#
loop_
_entity_poly.entity_id
_entity_poly.type
_entity_poly.pdbx_seq_one_letter_code
_entity_poly.pdbx_strand_id
1 'polypeptide(L)'
;TVETKADWSNGKVAMTGRSYAGTMPFAVATTGVEGLETIVPIAGIADWYSQQNMQGAQRYWPKEMLNSFLAYFCSSRYNDETLTEKQREDMAAFHHEMSLQQIKGGFDYNPEFWGMGNYRLHADRIKCSALIVQGLNDENVSTKQYEMMYKSFQKAGKNVKAILHQGAHITPTMPKRYGILVDGKFYDDIINEWISHYLYGVENGAENRPAILVQMNYDQRKWETADSWETAYKMNLTCEEQGTTVIDTDWEAAGVSAENFDDVMGVRSSNMAQRYVTDPFKEAVTLQGTTCVRLRAALKDGDAEADFNPVNSNDA
;
A
#
# COMPACT_ATOMS: atom_id res chain seq x y z
N THR A 1 3.53 -26.99 -1.14
CA THR A 1 4.90 -26.62 -0.70
C THR A 1 5.56 -27.81 -0.01
N VAL A 2 6.87 -27.76 0.20
CA VAL A 2 7.61 -28.82 0.93
C VAL A 2 7.05 -28.92 2.35
N GLU A 3 6.75 -27.80 2.98
CA GLU A 3 6.23 -27.71 4.36
C GLU A 3 4.89 -28.41 4.54
N THR A 4 4.02 -28.37 3.54
CA THR A 4 2.70 -29.03 3.61
C THR A 4 2.76 -30.55 3.40
N LYS A 5 3.90 -31.07 2.96
CA LYS A 5 4.15 -32.49 2.70
C LYS A 5 5.10 -33.16 3.68
N ALA A 6 5.68 -32.38 4.60
CA ALA A 6 6.58 -32.92 5.60
C ALA A 6 5.82 -33.70 6.66
N ASP A 7 6.38 -34.80 7.14
CA ASP A 7 5.71 -35.70 8.10
C ASP A 7 5.31 -35.04 9.42
N TRP A 8 6.03 -33.96 9.80
CA TRP A 8 5.73 -33.16 10.99
C TRP A 8 4.68 -32.07 10.76
N SER A 9 4.30 -31.80 9.52
CA SER A 9 3.36 -30.74 9.16
C SER A 9 1.92 -31.25 9.18
N ASN A 10 1.01 -30.41 9.66
CA ASN A 10 -0.44 -30.67 9.53
C ASN A 10 -1.00 -30.30 8.14
N GLY A 11 -0.15 -29.94 7.21
CA GLY A 11 -0.54 -29.57 5.85
C GLY A 11 -1.00 -28.12 5.69
N LYS A 12 -1.01 -27.33 6.76
CA LYS A 12 -1.50 -25.96 6.79
C LYS A 12 -0.38 -24.95 6.97
N VAL A 13 -0.47 -23.82 6.26
CA VAL A 13 0.53 -22.75 6.29
C VAL A 13 -0.17 -21.41 6.47
N ALA A 14 0.44 -20.52 7.25
CA ALA A 14 0.13 -19.11 7.29
C ALA A 14 1.32 -18.30 6.77
N MET A 15 1.06 -17.15 6.18
CA MET A 15 2.12 -16.22 5.76
C MET A 15 1.91 -14.85 6.41
N THR A 16 2.98 -14.27 6.91
CA THR A 16 2.99 -12.90 7.42
C THR A 16 4.27 -12.20 7.02
N GLY A 17 4.23 -10.89 7.01
CA GLY A 17 5.39 -10.05 6.77
C GLY A 17 4.99 -8.60 6.61
N ARG A 18 5.98 -7.70 6.59
CA ARG A 18 5.80 -6.28 6.44
C ARG A 18 6.45 -5.78 5.15
N SER A 19 5.86 -4.74 4.54
CA SER A 19 6.41 -4.08 3.36
C SER A 19 6.51 -5.04 2.17
N TYR A 20 7.64 -5.20 1.55
CA TYR A 20 7.85 -6.20 0.50
C TYR A 20 7.50 -7.62 0.99
N ALA A 21 7.91 -7.99 2.21
CA ALA A 21 7.51 -9.26 2.81
C ALA A 21 6.01 -9.33 3.13
N GLY A 22 5.31 -8.19 3.28
CA GLY A 22 3.85 -8.08 3.37
C GLY A 22 3.16 -8.19 2.01
N THR A 23 3.85 -7.85 0.93
CA THR A 23 3.39 -8.02 -0.45
C THR A 23 3.38 -9.50 -0.87
N MET A 24 4.38 -10.27 -0.43
CA MET A 24 4.48 -11.70 -0.76
C MET A 24 3.25 -12.52 -0.37
N PRO A 25 2.64 -12.38 0.82
CA PRO A 25 1.39 -13.02 1.16
C PRO A 25 0.26 -12.76 0.16
N PHE A 26 0.11 -11.53 -0.36
CA PHE A 26 -0.86 -11.22 -1.39
C PHE A 26 -0.57 -11.95 -2.70
N ALA A 27 0.69 -11.89 -3.14
CA ALA A 27 1.13 -12.59 -4.34
C ALA A 27 0.85 -14.10 -4.27
N VAL A 28 1.20 -14.74 -3.14
CA VAL A 28 0.99 -16.18 -2.95
C VAL A 28 -0.49 -16.52 -2.83
N ALA A 29 -1.30 -15.73 -2.12
CA ALA A 29 -2.74 -15.94 -1.99
C ALA A 29 -3.44 -15.98 -3.36
N THR A 30 -3.02 -15.12 -4.28
CA THR A 30 -3.59 -15.03 -5.64
C THR A 30 -3.10 -16.12 -6.60
N THR A 31 -2.20 -17.00 -6.18
CA THR A 31 -1.88 -18.24 -6.93
C THR A 31 -2.90 -19.34 -6.70
N GLY A 32 -3.69 -19.25 -5.62
CA GLY A 32 -4.63 -20.30 -5.22
C GLY A 32 -3.94 -21.56 -4.69
N VAL A 33 -2.70 -21.44 -4.22
CA VAL A 33 -1.93 -22.59 -3.72
C VAL A 33 -2.69 -23.27 -2.57
N GLU A 34 -2.64 -24.59 -2.56
CA GLU A 34 -3.25 -25.39 -1.50
C GLU A 34 -2.40 -25.39 -0.23
N GLY A 35 -3.08 -25.51 0.90
CA GLY A 35 -2.43 -25.49 2.22
C GLY A 35 -2.18 -24.10 2.79
N LEU A 36 -2.34 -23.04 2.00
CA LEU A 36 -2.34 -21.67 2.54
C LEU A 36 -3.71 -21.36 3.13
N GLU A 37 -3.82 -21.38 4.45
CA GLU A 37 -5.09 -21.20 5.16
C GLU A 37 -5.38 -19.73 5.47
N THR A 38 -4.35 -18.96 5.76
CA THR A 38 -4.49 -17.54 6.10
C THR A 38 -3.23 -16.74 5.82
N ILE A 39 -3.42 -15.42 5.66
CA ILE A 39 -2.32 -14.48 5.56
C ILE A 39 -2.50 -13.30 6.51
N VAL A 40 -1.39 -12.74 6.98
CA VAL A 40 -1.35 -11.50 7.77
C VAL A 40 -0.37 -10.53 7.11
N PRO A 41 -0.76 -9.89 6.01
CA PRO A 41 0.06 -8.90 5.33
C PRO A 41 0.04 -7.57 6.11
N ILE A 42 1.21 -6.98 6.32
CA ILE A 42 1.39 -5.69 7.00
C ILE A 42 2.00 -4.72 5.99
N ALA A 43 1.32 -3.61 5.71
CA ALA A 43 1.79 -2.61 4.76
C ALA A 43 2.25 -3.23 3.42
N GLY A 44 1.42 -4.13 2.86
CA GLY A 44 1.72 -4.85 1.62
C GLY A 44 1.19 -4.12 0.39
N ILE A 45 1.87 -4.27 -0.74
CA ILE A 45 1.47 -3.71 -2.03
C ILE A 45 0.53 -4.67 -2.75
N ALA A 46 -0.62 -4.17 -3.18
CA ALA A 46 -1.62 -4.90 -3.94
C ALA A 46 -1.42 -4.78 -5.46
N ASP A 47 -0.93 -3.62 -5.88
CA ASP A 47 -0.75 -3.25 -7.26
C ASP A 47 0.47 -2.32 -7.39
N TRP A 48 1.53 -2.82 -8.01
CA TRP A 48 2.78 -2.10 -8.16
C TRP A 48 2.65 -0.87 -9.06
N TYR A 49 1.79 -0.92 -10.08
CA TYR A 49 1.54 0.26 -10.90
C TYR A 49 0.95 1.40 -10.08
N SER A 50 -0.13 1.14 -9.35
CA SER A 50 -0.77 2.18 -8.55
C SER A 50 0.07 2.65 -7.37
N GLN A 51 1.06 1.86 -6.95
CA GLN A 51 2.04 2.24 -5.94
C GLN A 51 3.08 3.23 -6.50
N GLN A 52 3.47 3.07 -7.75
CA GLN A 52 4.54 3.85 -8.39
C GLN A 52 4.03 4.99 -9.26
N ASN A 53 2.95 4.76 -9.97
CA ASN A 53 2.39 5.69 -10.95
C ASN A 53 0.94 6.02 -10.58
N MET A 54 0.73 6.96 -9.69
CA MET A 54 -0.62 7.37 -9.29
C MET A 54 -1.35 7.99 -10.50
N GLN A 55 -2.12 7.19 -11.22
CA GLN A 55 -2.90 7.64 -12.40
C GLN A 55 -2.02 8.31 -13.48
N GLY A 56 -0.87 7.72 -13.78
CA GLY A 56 0.06 8.24 -14.76
C GLY A 56 1.10 9.23 -14.21
N ALA A 57 0.86 9.78 -13.01
CA ALA A 57 1.85 10.61 -12.35
C ALA A 57 2.82 9.72 -11.54
N GLN A 58 4.07 9.74 -11.92
CA GLN A 58 5.09 9.02 -11.18
C GLN A 58 5.19 9.59 -9.76
N ARG A 59 5.11 8.71 -8.78
CA ARG A 59 5.35 9.09 -7.39
C ARG A 59 6.78 9.60 -7.26
N TYR A 60 6.94 10.77 -6.63
CA TYR A 60 8.25 11.27 -6.30
C TYR A 60 8.88 10.38 -5.23
N TRP A 61 9.68 9.48 -5.69
CA TRP A 61 10.72 8.82 -4.93
C TRP A 61 12.01 9.07 -5.70
N PRO A 62 13.17 9.15 -5.04
CA PRO A 62 14.41 9.30 -5.78
C PRO A 62 14.41 8.34 -6.96
N LYS A 63 14.74 8.83 -8.15
CA LYS A 63 14.70 8.12 -9.44
C LYS A 63 15.26 6.69 -9.40
N GLU A 64 15.97 6.39 -8.36
CA GLU A 64 16.70 5.16 -8.14
C GLU A 64 15.91 4.11 -7.38
N MET A 65 14.73 4.44 -6.80
CA MET A 65 14.20 3.56 -5.79
C MET A 65 13.58 2.27 -6.34
N LEU A 66 12.86 2.28 -7.44
CA LEU A 66 12.40 0.98 -7.97
C LEU A 66 13.56 0.24 -8.64
N ASN A 67 14.40 0.96 -9.39
CA ASN A 67 15.60 0.37 -9.98
C ASN A 67 16.60 -0.06 -8.89
N SER A 68 16.85 0.76 -7.89
CA SER A 68 17.73 0.42 -6.79
C SER A 68 17.11 -0.59 -5.83
N PHE A 69 15.79 -0.60 -5.67
CA PHE A 69 15.11 -1.57 -4.81
C PHE A 69 15.09 -2.97 -5.43
N LEU A 70 14.75 -3.09 -6.71
CA LEU A 70 14.89 -4.33 -7.44
C LEU A 70 16.36 -4.73 -7.58
N ALA A 71 17.25 -3.77 -7.87
CA ALA A 71 18.68 -3.95 -7.89
C ALA A 71 19.21 -4.41 -6.53
N TYR A 72 18.81 -3.76 -5.45
CA TYR A 72 19.22 -4.12 -4.10
C TYR A 72 18.77 -5.55 -3.75
N PHE A 73 17.55 -5.93 -4.04
CA PHE A 73 17.06 -7.29 -3.77
C PHE A 73 17.67 -8.32 -4.71
N CYS A 74 17.88 -8.00 -5.97
CA CYS A 74 18.54 -8.88 -6.92
C CYS A 74 20.06 -8.95 -6.69
N SER A 75 20.67 -7.86 -6.24
CA SER A 75 22.12 -7.73 -6.06
C SER A 75 22.57 -7.78 -4.59
N SER A 76 21.67 -7.89 -3.63
CA SER A 76 22.03 -8.02 -2.20
C SER A 76 22.93 -9.24 -1.96
N ARG A 77 22.85 -10.24 -2.82
CA ARG A 77 23.74 -11.40 -2.85
C ARG A 77 24.86 -11.31 -3.89
N TYR A 78 24.98 -10.20 -4.62
CA TYR A 78 26.00 -10.07 -5.67
C TYR A 78 27.43 -10.25 -5.13
N ASN A 79 27.66 -9.83 -3.89
CA ASN A 79 28.92 -9.98 -3.18
C ASN A 79 29.00 -11.29 -2.38
N ASP A 80 28.03 -12.20 -2.50
CA ASP A 80 28.09 -13.51 -1.85
C ASP A 80 29.16 -14.34 -2.51
N GLU A 81 30.18 -14.71 -1.73
CA GLU A 81 31.34 -15.47 -2.20
C GLU A 81 30.98 -16.88 -2.70
N THR A 82 29.77 -17.36 -2.33
CA THR A 82 29.28 -18.68 -2.78
C THR A 82 28.70 -18.65 -4.19
N LEU A 83 28.48 -17.47 -4.78
CA LEU A 83 27.98 -17.34 -6.14
C LEU A 83 29.11 -17.58 -7.15
N THR A 84 28.81 -18.34 -8.18
CA THR A 84 29.67 -18.45 -9.36
C THR A 84 29.67 -17.16 -10.17
N GLU A 85 30.69 -16.96 -10.98
CA GLU A 85 30.75 -15.82 -11.90
C GLU A 85 29.54 -15.76 -12.82
N LYS A 86 29.13 -16.89 -13.39
CA LYS A 86 27.93 -17.01 -14.22
C LYS A 86 26.66 -16.59 -13.49
N GLN A 87 26.48 -16.93 -12.22
CA GLN A 87 25.32 -16.51 -11.43
C GLN A 87 25.30 -14.99 -11.25
N ARG A 88 26.46 -14.35 -11.04
CA ARG A 88 26.56 -12.89 -10.96
C ARG A 88 26.22 -12.21 -12.30
N GLU A 89 26.72 -12.76 -13.40
CA GLU A 89 26.38 -12.27 -14.75
C GLU A 89 24.90 -12.41 -15.03
N ASP A 90 24.28 -13.55 -14.72
CA ASP A 90 22.85 -13.80 -14.90
C ASP A 90 22.02 -12.82 -14.05
N MET A 91 22.42 -12.53 -12.81
CA MET A 91 21.77 -11.55 -11.95
C MET A 91 21.88 -10.14 -12.50
N ALA A 92 23.05 -9.75 -13.00
CA ALA A 92 23.27 -8.43 -13.61
C ALA A 92 22.45 -8.27 -14.90
N ALA A 93 22.39 -9.30 -15.74
CA ALA A 93 21.58 -9.31 -16.97
C ALA A 93 20.08 -9.21 -16.65
N PHE A 94 19.59 -9.96 -15.67
CA PHE A 94 18.20 -9.89 -15.22
C PHE A 94 17.86 -8.49 -14.69
N HIS A 95 18.72 -7.90 -13.85
CA HIS A 95 18.53 -6.56 -13.34
C HIS A 95 18.47 -5.51 -14.48
N HIS A 96 19.38 -5.62 -15.44
CA HIS A 96 19.39 -4.73 -16.60
C HIS A 96 18.10 -4.85 -17.42
N GLU A 97 17.63 -6.07 -17.70
CA GLU A 97 16.39 -6.32 -18.42
C GLU A 97 15.18 -5.75 -17.68
N MET A 98 15.08 -5.98 -16.37
CA MET A 98 13.99 -5.44 -15.56
C MET A 98 13.98 -3.91 -15.56
N SER A 99 15.14 -3.27 -15.53
CA SER A 99 15.27 -1.81 -15.64
C SER A 99 14.80 -1.29 -17.00
N LEU A 100 15.16 -1.97 -18.09
CA LEU A 100 14.70 -1.64 -19.43
C LEU A 100 13.18 -1.81 -19.58
N GLN A 101 12.61 -2.89 -19.03
CA GLN A 101 11.17 -3.13 -19.05
C GLN A 101 10.42 -2.04 -18.29
N GLN A 102 10.93 -1.60 -17.15
CA GLN A 102 10.32 -0.51 -16.38
C GLN A 102 10.35 0.80 -17.15
N ILE A 103 11.46 1.12 -17.83
CA ILE A 103 11.56 2.31 -18.69
C ILE A 103 10.58 2.22 -19.86
N LYS A 104 10.45 1.04 -20.49
CA LYS A 104 9.49 0.81 -21.58
C LYS A 104 8.03 0.79 -21.10
N GLY A 105 7.79 0.36 -19.88
CA GLY A 105 6.46 0.39 -19.26
C GLY A 105 5.92 1.81 -19.09
N GLY A 106 6.83 2.79 -19.06
CA GLY A 106 6.49 4.20 -19.04
C GLY A 106 5.61 4.60 -17.87
N PHE A 107 4.94 5.73 -18.04
CA PHE A 107 3.98 6.27 -17.07
C PHE A 107 2.59 5.67 -17.24
N ASP A 108 2.30 5.11 -18.43
CA ASP A 108 1.04 4.47 -18.74
C ASP A 108 1.01 3.03 -18.25
N TYR A 109 -0.20 2.56 -17.95
CA TYR A 109 -0.40 1.17 -17.55
C TYR A 109 -0.13 0.23 -18.74
N ASN A 110 0.95 -0.54 -18.66
CA ASN A 110 1.24 -1.62 -19.60
C ASN A 110 0.88 -2.96 -18.93
N PRO A 111 -0.19 -3.66 -19.42
CA PRO A 111 -0.63 -4.91 -18.80
C PRO A 111 0.42 -6.03 -18.85
N GLU A 112 1.28 -6.07 -19.87
CA GLU A 112 2.33 -7.09 -20.01
C GLU A 112 3.40 -6.95 -18.92
N PHE A 113 3.71 -5.73 -18.52
CA PHE A 113 4.67 -5.45 -17.46
C PHE A 113 4.01 -5.35 -16.09
N TRP A 114 3.06 -4.42 -15.95
CA TRP A 114 2.44 -4.12 -14.65
C TRP A 114 1.43 -5.17 -14.19
N GLY A 115 0.86 -5.93 -15.14
CA GLY A 115 -0.12 -6.97 -14.82
C GLY A 115 0.44 -8.08 -13.93
N MET A 116 1.73 -8.38 -14.03
CA MET A 116 2.38 -9.37 -13.15
C MET A 116 2.41 -8.93 -11.69
N GLY A 117 2.46 -7.63 -11.45
CA GLY A 117 2.47 -7.02 -10.12
C GLY A 117 1.11 -6.49 -9.67
N ASN A 118 0.04 -6.77 -10.38
CA ASN A 118 -1.33 -6.43 -10.00
C ASN A 118 -2.07 -7.68 -9.51
N TYR A 119 -1.94 -7.97 -8.22
CA TYR A 119 -2.49 -9.18 -7.61
C TYR A 119 -4.02 -9.22 -7.64
N ARG A 120 -4.68 -8.07 -7.76
CA ARG A 120 -6.14 -7.95 -7.86
C ARG A 120 -6.71 -8.70 -9.08
N LEU A 121 -5.95 -8.79 -10.17
CA LEU A 121 -6.35 -9.47 -11.41
C LEU A 121 -6.61 -10.97 -11.22
N HIS A 122 -6.08 -11.52 -10.13
CA HIS A 122 -6.19 -12.95 -9.81
C HIS A 122 -6.94 -13.20 -8.50
N ALA A 123 -7.80 -12.27 -8.10
CA ALA A 123 -8.60 -12.38 -6.87
C ALA A 123 -9.52 -13.62 -6.86
N ASP A 124 -9.98 -14.05 -8.01
CA ASP A 124 -10.80 -15.25 -8.21
C ASP A 124 -10.12 -16.55 -7.74
N ARG A 125 -8.78 -16.54 -7.64
CA ARG A 125 -8.00 -17.71 -7.20
C ARG A 125 -7.78 -17.77 -5.68
N ILE A 126 -8.12 -16.72 -4.95
CA ILE A 126 -7.91 -16.65 -3.50
C ILE A 126 -8.73 -17.73 -2.78
N LYS A 127 -8.05 -18.57 -2.00
CA LYS A 127 -8.66 -19.64 -1.21
C LYS A 127 -8.58 -19.40 0.30
N CYS A 128 -7.61 -18.64 0.75
CA CYS A 128 -7.32 -18.39 2.16
C CYS A 128 -8.09 -17.18 2.72
N SER A 129 -8.07 -17.03 4.03
CA SER A 129 -8.54 -15.83 4.74
C SER A 129 -7.40 -14.82 4.93
N ALA A 130 -7.73 -13.59 5.37
CA ALA A 130 -6.72 -12.58 5.61
C ALA A 130 -7.04 -11.68 6.81
N LEU A 131 -6.00 -11.30 7.56
CA LEU A 131 -6.01 -10.19 8.50
C LEU A 131 -5.02 -9.13 7.98
N ILE A 132 -5.54 -8.11 7.31
CA ILE A 132 -4.72 -7.07 6.69
C ILE A 132 -4.41 -5.98 7.70
N VAL A 133 -3.16 -5.57 7.81
CA VAL A 133 -2.71 -4.54 8.75
C VAL A 133 -2.06 -3.40 8.00
N GLN A 134 -2.51 -2.15 8.26
CA GLN A 134 -2.01 -0.97 7.56
C GLN A 134 -1.90 0.23 8.48
N GLY A 135 -0.79 0.96 8.35
CA GLY A 135 -0.63 2.29 8.94
C GLY A 135 -1.33 3.35 8.09
N LEU A 136 -2.18 4.17 8.71
CA LEU A 136 -2.90 5.23 8.00
C LEU A 136 -2.01 6.43 7.64
N ASN A 137 -0.85 6.57 8.31
CA ASN A 137 0.19 7.55 8.00
C ASN A 137 1.40 6.90 7.31
N ASP A 138 1.17 5.80 6.58
CA ASP A 138 2.24 5.12 5.85
C ASP A 138 2.64 5.96 4.62
N GLU A 139 3.81 6.57 4.70
CA GLU A 139 4.42 7.36 3.64
C GLU A 139 5.10 6.50 2.58
N ASN A 140 5.37 5.24 2.90
CA ASN A 140 6.05 4.30 2.01
C ASN A 140 5.06 3.52 1.15
N VAL A 141 4.19 2.73 1.76
CA VAL A 141 3.16 1.98 1.04
C VAL A 141 1.83 2.70 1.18
N SER A 142 1.32 3.18 0.04
CA SER A 142 0.04 3.89 0.00
C SER A 142 -1.06 3.11 0.72
N THR A 143 -1.79 3.78 1.59
CA THR A 143 -2.91 3.18 2.35
C THR A 143 -3.98 2.59 1.44
N LYS A 144 -4.14 3.08 0.22
CA LYS A 144 -5.02 2.52 -0.80
C LYS A 144 -4.74 1.03 -1.08
N GLN A 145 -3.51 0.56 -0.89
CA GLN A 145 -3.11 -0.81 -1.20
C GLN A 145 -3.87 -1.85 -0.35
N TYR A 146 -4.10 -1.56 0.96
CA TYR A 146 -4.87 -2.47 1.78
C TYR A 146 -6.32 -2.59 1.31
N GLU A 147 -6.93 -1.45 0.94
CA GLU A 147 -8.33 -1.41 0.49
C GLU A 147 -8.53 -2.25 -0.77
N MET A 148 -7.61 -2.15 -1.72
CA MET A 148 -7.67 -2.93 -2.95
C MET A 148 -7.67 -4.43 -2.70
N MET A 149 -6.78 -4.91 -1.82
CA MET A 149 -6.76 -6.34 -1.48
C MET A 149 -7.91 -6.73 -0.57
N TYR A 150 -8.32 -5.88 0.36
CA TYR A 150 -9.50 -6.12 1.19
C TYR A 150 -10.74 -6.40 0.32
N LYS A 151 -11.01 -5.54 -0.66
CA LYS A 151 -12.09 -5.72 -1.64
C LYS A 151 -11.91 -6.99 -2.49
N SER A 152 -10.69 -7.35 -2.84
CA SER A 152 -10.39 -8.57 -3.59
C SER A 152 -10.74 -9.83 -2.79
N PHE A 153 -10.42 -9.87 -1.50
CA PHE A 153 -10.80 -10.96 -0.60
C PHE A 153 -12.31 -11.03 -0.40
N GLN A 154 -12.98 -9.89 -0.23
CA GLN A 154 -14.45 -9.82 -0.16
C GLN A 154 -15.09 -10.38 -1.43
N LYS A 155 -14.61 -9.95 -2.60
CA LYS A 155 -15.08 -10.43 -3.91
C LYS A 155 -14.89 -11.95 -4.08
N ALA A 156 -13.81 -12.50 -3.53
CA ALA A 156 -13.54 -13.93 -3.48
C ALA A 156 -14.41 -14.69 -2.46
N GLY A 157 -15.25 -13.99 -1.67
CA GLY A 157 -16.09 -14.60 -0.64
C GLY A 157 -15.29 -15.13 0.55
N LYS A 158 -14.09 -14.57 0.82
CA LYS A 158 -13.21 -15.02 1.89
C LYS A 158 -13.34 -14.15 3.13
N ASN A 159 -13.12 -14.77 4.29
CA ASN A 159 -13.08 -14.00 5.53
C ASN A 159 -11.86 -13.07 5.51
N VAL A 160 -12.14 -11.77 5.54
CA VAL A 160 -11.11 -10.74 5.57
C VAL A 160 -11.42 -9.73 6.65
N LYS A 161 -10.41 -9.40 7.44
CA LYS A 161 -10.44 -8.39 8.49
C LYS A 161 -9.32 -7.39 8.26
N ALA A 162 -9.49 -6.18 8.79
CA ALA A 162 -8.45 -5.16 8.72
C ALA A 162 -8.20 -4.51 10.10
N ILE A 163 -6.93 -4.22 10.37
CA ILE A 163 -6.48 -3.40 11.50
C ILE A 163 -5.78 -2.18 10.91
N LEU A 164 -6.36 -1.00 11.12
CA LEU A 164 -5.86 0.26 10.62
C LEU A 164 -5.36 1.12 11.78
N HIS A 165 -4.07 1.35 11.86
CA HIS A 165 -3.45 2.10 12.96
C HIS A 165 -2.89 3.44 12.50
N GLN A 166 -2.72 4.39 13.43
CA GLN A 166 -2.19 5.73 13.13
C GLN A 166 -0.66 5.79 12.97
N GLY A 167 0.01 4.64 12.98
CA GLY A 167 1.45 4.58 12.69
C GLY A 167 1.76 4.77 11.22
N ALA A 168 3.03 5.00 10.94
CA ALA A 168 3.62 5.04 9.61
C ALA A 168 3.89 3.61 9.07
N HIS A 169 4.96 3.44 8.31
CA HIS A 169 5.38 2.15 7.73
C HIS A 169 5.97 1.20 8.77
N ILE A 170 5.17 0.75 9.73
CA ILE A 170 5.60 -0.08 10.86
C ILE A 170 4.75 -1.34 11.03
N THR A 171 5.34 -2.34 11.70
CA THR A 171 4.56 -3.39 12.35
C THR A 171 4.06 -2.87 13.70
N PRO A 172 2.84 -3.13 14.14
CA PRO A 172 2.35 -2.68 15.42
C PRO A 172 3.15 -3.14 16.65
N THR A 173 4.04 -4.12 16.49
CA THR A 173 4.99 -4.56 17.51
C THR A 173 6.22 -3.66 17.64
N MET A 174 6.49 -2.80 16.65
CA MET A 174 7.66 -1.94 16.60
C MET A 174 7.29 -0.46 16.85
N PRO A 175 8.16 0.35 17.41
CA PRO A 175 9.55 0.10 17.82
C PRO A 175 9.72 -0.17 19.32
N LYS A 176 8.68 -0.40 20.08
CA LYS A 176 8.75 -0.49 21.55
C LYS A 176 8.49 -1.91 22.03
N ARG A 177 9.17 -2.23 23.14
CA ARG A 177 9.12 -3.52 23.85
C ARG A 177 7.70 -4.06 24.12
N TYR A 178 6.67 -3.22 24.00
CA TYR A 178 5.28 -3.56 24.32
C TYR A 178 4.29 -3.36 23.17
N GLY A 179 4.78 -2.98 21.98
CA GLY A 179 3.93 -2.81 20.81
C GLY A 179 2.82 -1.76 20.97
N ILE A 180 1.94 -1.74 19.98
CA ILE A 180 0.68 -0.99 20.03
C ILE A 180 -0.38 -1.91 20.62
N LEU A 181 -1.10 -1.43 21.64
CA LEU A 181 -2.33 -2.09 22.07
C LEU A 181 -3.42 -1.82 21.04
N VAL A 182 -3.87 -2.86 20.40
CA VAL A 182 -4.98 -2.84 19.46
C VAL A 182 -6.26 -3.14 20.25
N ASP A 183 -7.05 -2.12 20.49
CA ASP A 183 -8.28 -2.23 21.29
C ASP A 183 -8.06 -2.94 22.65
N GLY A 184 -7.03 -2.52 23.36
CA GLY A 184 -6.69 -3.06 24.68
C GLY A 184 -5.95 -4.40 24.68
N LYS A 185 -5.66 -5.01 23.52
CA LYS A 185 -4.97 -6.28 23.38
C LYS A 185 -3.62 -6.08 22.67
N PHE A 186 -2.60 -6.82 23.07
CA PHE A 186 -1.34 -6.80 22.33
C PHE A 186 -1.53 -7.36 20.92
N TYR A 187 -0.89 -6.71 19.95
CA TYR A 187 -0.94 -7.13 18.56
C TYR A 187 -0.50 -8.59 18.37
N ASP A 188 0.56 -9.01 19.05
CA ASP A 188 1.07 -10.38 18.96
C ASP A 188 0.05 -11.43 19.46
N ASP A 189 -0.74 -11.11 20.47
CA ASP A 189 -1.82 -11.98 20.93
C ASP A 189 -2.91 -12.11 19.87
N ILE A 190 -3.24 -11.01 19.20
CA ILE A 190 -4.22 -11.02 18.10
C ILE A 190 -3.74 -11.90 16.95
N ILE A 191 -2.47 -11.78 16.58
CA ILE A 191 -1.88 -12.61 15.52
C ILE A 191 -1.83 -14.07 15.93
N ASN A 192 -1.45 -14.36 17.17
CA ASN A 192 -1.43 -15.73 17.66
C ASN A 192 -2.83 -16.36 17.67
N GLU A 193 -3.86 -15.63 18.08
CA GLU A 193 -5.25 -16.09 18.02
C GLU A 193 -5.69 -16.36 16.58
N TRP A 194 -5.41 -15.41 15.66
CA TRP A 194 -5.75 -15.54 14.26
C TRP A 194 -5.10 -16.77 13.62
N ILE A 195 -3.79 -16.92 13.79
CA ILE A 195 -3.04 -18.04 13.22
C ILE A 195 -3.46 -19.37 13.85
N SER A 196 -3.65 -19.40 15.18
CA SER A 196 -4.08 -20.62 15.89
C SER A 196 -5.46 -21.10 15.44
N HIS A 197 -6.38 -20.17 15.18
CA HIS A 197 -7.69 -20.50 14.63
C HIS A 197 -7.56 -21.22 13.27
N TYR A 198 -6.86 -20.61 12.32
CA TYR A 198 -6.80 -21.14 10.95
C TYR A 198 -5.89 -22.36 10.80
N LEU A 199 -4.77 -22.44 11.53
CA LEU A 199 -3.84 -23.56 11.39
C LEU A 199 -4.22 -24.77 12.26
N TYR A 200 -4.78 -24.52 13.44
CA TYR A 200 -5.05 -25.59 14.42
C TYR A 200 -6.52 -25.77 14.75
N GLY A 201 -7.41 -24.93 14.19
CA GLY A 201 -8.85 -25.00 14.45
C GLY A 201 -9.23 -24.60 15.88
N VAL A 202 -8.43 -23.75 16.53
CA VAL A 202 -8.74 -23.27 17.87
C VAL A 202 -9.97 -22.37 17.80
N GLU A 203 -10.99 -22.73 18.55
CA GLU A 203 -12.22 -21.95 18.65
C GLU A 203 -12.05 -20.80 19.65
N ASN A 204 -11.46 -19.71 19.20
CA ASN A 204 -11.15 -18.50 19.98
C ASN A 204 -11.88 -17.24 19.48
N GLY A 205 -12.76 -17.38 18.50
CA GLY A 205 -13.56 -16.28 17.93
C GLY A 205 -12.77 -15.34 17.02
N ALA A 206 -11.56 -15.69 16.62
CA ALA A 206 -10.74 -14.84 15.77
C ALA A 206 -11.43 -14.49 14.43
N GLU A 207 -12.18 -15.42 13.87
CA GLU A 207 -12.95 -15.26 12.63
C GLU A 207 -14.09 -14.24 12.75
N ASN A 208 -14.58 -14.03 13.97
CA ASN A 208 -15.70 -13.12 14.28
C ASN A 208 -15.25 -11.70 14.65
N ARG A 209 -13.96 -11.38 14.49
CA ARG A 209 -13.47 -10.02 14.70
C ARG A 209 -14.23 -9.03 13.82
N PRO A 210 -14.32 -7.75 14.26
CA PRO A 210 -14.90 -6.69 13.42
C PRO A 210 -14.29 -6.70 12.00
N ALA A 211 -15.09 -6.32 11.03
CA ALA A 211 -14.62 -6.26 9.63
C ALA A 211 -13.40 -5.35 9.50
N ILE A 212 -13.48 -4.17 10.09
CA ILE A 212 -12.39 -3.21 10.16
C ILE A 212 -12.31 -2.66 11.58
N LEU A 213 -11.11 -2.60 12.13
CA LEU A 213 -10.79 -1.99 13.41
C LEU A 213 -9.84 -0.82 13.16
N VAL A 214 -10.26 0.38 13.55
CA VAL A 214 -9.55 1.64 13.24
C VAL A 214 -9.11 2.33 14.51
N GLN A 215 -7.84 2.68 14.59
CA GLN A 215 -7.31 3.54 15.64
C GLN A 215 -7.65 5.00 15.34
N MET A 216 -8.18 5.71 16.33
CA MET A 216 -8.58 7.10 16.15
C MET A 216 -7.39 8.05 16.18
N ASN A 217 -7.41 9.07 15.34
CA ASN A 217 -6.30 10.03 15.23
C ASN A 217 -6.22 11.02 16.40
N TYR A 218 -7.36 11.33 17.03
CA TYR A 218 -7.42 12.28 18.15
C TYR A 218 -7.05 11.64 19.51
N ASP A 219 -7.19 10.34 19.65
CA ASP A 219 -6.74 9.56 20.83
C ASP A 219 -6.34 8.15 20.37
N GLN A 220 -5.05 7.91 20.25
CA GLN A 220 -4.50 6.64 19.79
C GLN A 220 -4.79 5.44 20.72
N ARG A 221 -5.36 5.66 21.89
CA ARG A 221 -5.85 4.58 22.77
C ARG A 221 -7.24 4.11 22.39
N LYS A 222 -7.96 4.91 21.59
CA LYS A 222 -9.32 4.60 21.14
C LYS A 222 -9.30 3.91 19.80
N TRP A 223 -10.11 2.89 19.72
CA TRP A 223 -10.36 2.12 18.52
C TRP A 223 -11.86 2.08 18.24
N GLU A 224 -12.22 2.17 16.98
CA GLU A 224 -13.59 2.07 16.53
C GLU A 224 -13.72 0.98 15.49
N THR A 225 -14.90 0.38 15.38
CA THR A 225 -15.20 -0.66 14.40
C THR A 225 -15.97 -0.08 13.24
N ALA A 226 -15.71 -0.59 12.04
CA ALA A 226 -16.48 -0.28 10.86
C ALA A 226 -16.78 -1.55 10.05
N ASP A 227 -17.98 -1.62 9.49
CA ASP A 227 -18.36 -2.73 8.61
C ASP A 227 -17.80 -2.56 7.20
N SER A 228 -17.54 -1.32 6.80
CA SER A 228 -16.96 -0.95 5.52
C SER A 228 -16.05 0.27 5.68
N TRP A 229 -15.00 0.34 4.87
CA TRP A 229 -14.18 1.55 4.76
C TRP A 229 -14.91 2.66 4.01
N GLU A 230 -15.72 2.30 3.03
CA GLU A 230 -16.57 3.25 2.33
C GLU A 230 -17.77 3.65 3.19
N THR A 231 -18.12 4.92 3.15
CA THR A 231 -19.31 5.45 3.82
C THR A 231 -20.44 5.65 2.82
N ALA A 232 -21.69 5.55 3.31
CA ALA A 232 -22.88 5.85 2.52
C ALA A 232 -22.96 7.34 2.14
N TYR A 233 -22.36 8.21 2.94
CA TYR A 233 -22.36 9.64 2.72
C TYR A 233 -21.06 10.08 2.05
N LYS A 234 -21.19 10.80 0.94
CA LYS A 234 -20.05 11.43 0.25
C LYS A 234 -20.16 12.93 0.40
N MET A 235 -19.10 13.54 0.92
CA MET A 235 -18.95 14.98 0.93
C MET A 235 -18.17 15.38 -0.33
N ASN A 236 -18.78 16.23 -1.17
CA ASN A 236 -18.09 16.84 -2.29
C ASN A 236 -17.68 18.25 -1.87
N LEU A 237 -16.40 18.52 -1.87
CA LEU A 237 -15.85 19.86 -1.68
C LEU A 237 -15.55 20.41 -3.08
N THR A 238 -16.28 21.42 -3.48
CA THR A 238 -16.07 22.09 -4.77
C THR A 238 -15.22 23.33 -4.54
N CYS A 239 -14.15 23.44 -5.27
CA CYS A 239 -13.32 24.65 -5.29
C CYS A 239 -13.99 25.65 -6.23
N GLU A 240 -14.49 26.75 -5.70
CA GLU A 240 -15.24 27.73 -6.48
C GLU A 240 -14.36 28.72 -7.26
N GLU A 241 -13.06 28.68 -7.09
CA GLU A 241 -12.15 29.51 -7.86
C GLU A 241 -12.19 29.12 -9.33
N GLN A 242 -12.67 30.06 -10.14
CA GLN A 242 -12.65 29.92 -11.59
C GLN A 242 -11.38 30.56 -12.13
N GLY A 243 -10.66 29.81 -12.93
CA GLY A 243 -9.43 30.28 -13.57
C GLY A 243 -8.32 29.23 -13.60
N THR A 244 -7.22 29.62 -14.14
CA THR A 244 -6.01 28.79 -14.17
C THR A 244 -5.02 29.30 -13.14
N THR A 245 -4.64 28.44 -12.22
CA THR A 245 -3.53 28.71 -11.29
C THR A 245 -2.27 28.03 -11.84
N VAL A 246 -1.21 28.78 -11.96
CA VAL A 246 0.11 28.24 -12.32
C VAL A 246 0.86 27.95 -11.03
N ILE A 247 1.30 26.71 -10.89
CA ILE A 247 2.17 26.28 -9.79
C ILE A 247 3.59 26.20 -10.35
N ASP A 248 4.49 26.95 -9.74
CA ASP A 248 5.90 26.89 -10.08
C ASP A 248 6.51 25.60 -9.52
N THR A 249 7.23 24.88 -10.37
CA THR A 249 7.89 23.61 -10.01
C THR A 249 9.42 23.72 -9.94
N ASP A 250 9.96 24.93 -10.11
CA ASP A 250 11.38 25.17 -9.92
C ASP A 250 11.69 25.33 -8.43
N TRP A 251 11.77 24.20 -7.75
CA TRP A 251 12.03 24.11 -6.32
C TRP A 251 13.38 24.66 -5.92
N GLU A 252 14.40 24.47 -6.78
CA GLU A 252 15.74 24.95 -6.51
C GLU A 252 15.80 26.47 -6.60
N ALA A 253 15.23 27.07 -7.65
CA ALA A 253 15.13 28.52 -7.79
C ALA A 253 14.31 29.17 -6.66
N ALA A 254 13.32 28.45 -6.14
CA ALA A 254 12.51 28.89 -5.01
C ALA A 254 13.18 28.68 -3.64
N GLY A 255 14.38 28.08 -3.61
CA GLY A 255 15.11 27.80 -2.37
C GLY A 255 14.43 26.72 -1.51
N VAL A 256 13.66 25.80 -2.12
CA VAL A 256 13.01 24.71 -1.42
C VAL A 256 13.94 23.51 -1.40
N SER A 257 14.21 23.00 -0.22
CA SER A 257 15.02 21.81 0.03
C SER A 257 14.24 20.78 0.84
N ALA A 258 14.81 19.60 1.01
CA ALA A 258 14.21 18.57 1.87
C ALA A 258 14.04 19.04 3.32
N GLU A 259 14.94 19.92 3.80
CA GLU A 259 14.94 20.42 5.18
C GLU A 259 13.83 21.45 5.43
N ASN A 260 13.44 22.23 4.41
CA ASN A 260 12.44 23.28 4.58
C ASN A 260 11.11 22.98 3.84
N PHE A 261 10.99 21.81 3.22
CA PHE A 261 9.84 21.44 2.42
C PHE A 261 8.52 21.57 3.18
N ASP A 262 8.45 21.03 4.39
CA ASP A 262 7.25 21.05 5.21
C ASP A 262 6.87 22.48 5.61
N ASP A 263 7.84 23.34 5.90
CA ASP A 263 7.62 24.74 6.23
C ASP A 263 7.05 25.50 5.02
N VAL A 264 7.64 25.31 3.85
CA VAL A 264 7.17 25.94 2.60
C VAL A 264 5.80 25.44 2.19
N MET A 265 5.58 24.12 2.26
CA MET A 265 4.29 23.51 1.96
C MET A 265 3.26 23.74 3.07
N GLY A 266 3.72 24.09 4.27
CA GLY A 266 2.90 24.42 5.44
C GLY A 266 2.21 25.78 5.35
N VAL A 267 2.70 26.74 4.56
CA VAL A 267 2.11 28.08 4.49
C VAL A 267 0.80 28.14 3.71
N ARG A 268 -0.05 29.14 4.03
CA ARG A 268 -1.39 29.27 3.45
C ARG A 268 -1.41 29.60 1.97
N SER A 269 -0.42 30.30 1.47
CA SER A 269 -0.28 30.62 0.06
C SER A 269 1.19 30.53 -0.35
N SER A 270 1.41 29.89 -1.47
CA SER A 270 2.72 29.73 -2.10
C SER A 270 2.49 29.62 -3.60
N ASN A 271 3.38 30.17 -4.43
CA ASN A 271 3.39 29.93 -5.87
C ASN A 271 3.75 28.47 -6.21
N MET A 272 4.16 27.69 -5.22
CA MET A 272 4.52 26.27 -5.37
C MET A 272 3.41 25.31 -4.90
N ALA A 273 2.31 25.81 -4.34
CA ALA A 273 1.21 24.98 -3.86
C ALA A 273 -0.13 25.73 -3.95
N GLN A 274 -1.12 25.06 -4.50
CA GLN A 274 -2.51 25.52 -4.47
C GLN A 274 -3.24 24.86 -3.29
N ARG A 275 -3.89 25.67 -2.48
CA ARG A 275 -4.69 25.22 -1.34
C ARG A 275 -6.11 25.64 -1.47
N TYR A 276 -6.98 24.71 -1.13
CA TYR A 276 -8.41 24.95 -1.01
C TYR A 276 -8.81 24.68 0.44
N VAL A 277 -9.43 25.67 1.05
CA VAL A 277 -9.83 25.61 2.46
C VAL A 277 -11.31 25.88 2.53
N THR A 278 -12.04 24.99 3.20
CA THR A 278 -13.46 25.21 3.50
C THR A 278 -13.63 26.14 4.68
N ASP A 279 -14.82 26.67 4.86
CA ASP A 279 -15.20 27.22 6.15
C ASP A 279 -15.10 26.13 7.24
N PRO A 280 -14.82 26.54 8.49
CA PRO A 280 -14.81 25.60 9.60
C PRO A 280 -16.15 24.87 9.72
N PHE A 281 -16.09 23.57 9.96
CA PHE A 281 -17.29 22.80 10.28
C PHE A 281 -17.90 23.30 11.59
N LYS A 282 -19.23 23.40 11.64
CA LYS A 282 -19.96 23.83 12.84
C LYS A 282 -19.93 22.81 13.98
N GLU A 283 -19.72 21.56 13.64
CA GLU A 283 -19.65 20.43 14.55
C GLU A 283 -18.45 19.55 14.21
N ALA A 284 -18.05 18.70 15.13
CA ALA A 284 -17.01 17.72 14.89
C ALA A 284 -17.43 16.74 13.78
N VAL A 285 -16.56 16.50 12.82
CA VAL A 285 -16.79 15.62 11.68
C VAL A 285 -15.75 14.50 11.67
N THR A 286 -16.21 13.28 11.49
CA THR A 286 -15.33 12.14 11.22
C THR A 286 -15.29 11.90 9.72
N LEU A 287 -14.09 11.98 9.13
CA LEU A 287 -13.84 11.61 7.74
C LEU A 287 -13.37 10.18 7.69
N GLN A 288 -14.04 9.38 6.88
CA GLN A 288 -13.72 7.97 6.66
C GLN A 288 -13.80 7.67 5.17
N GLY A 289 -13.04 6.69 4.72
CA GLY A 289 -13.00 6.28 3.32
C GLY A 289 -11.81 6.85 2.57
N THR A 290 -11.74 6.55 1.28
CA THR A 290 -10.66 7.00 0.41
C THR A 290 -11.02 8.36 -0.19
N THR A 291 -10.18 9.35 0.11
CA THR A 291 -10.33 10.70 -0.46
C THR A 291 -9.97 10.68 -1.95
N CYS A 292 -10.85 11.22 -2.76
CA CYS A 292 -10.62 11.41 -4.20
C CYS A 292 -10.47 12.89 -4.51
N VAL A 293 -9.39 13.27 -5.16
CA VAL A 293 -9.19 14.62 -5.69
C VAL A 293 -9.35 14.55 -7.20
N ARG A 294 -10.22 15.38 -7.75
CA ARG A 294 -10.42 15.51 -9.20
C ARG A 294 -9.85 16.84 -9.65
N LEU A 295 -8.79 16.79 -10.42
CA LEU A 295 -8.11 17.96 -10.96
C LEU A 295 -8.19 17.95 -12.48
N ARG A 296 -8.19 19.14 -13.08
CA ARG A 296 -7.75 19.35 -14.44
C ARG A 296 -6.38 20.03 -14.34
N ALA A 297 -5.34 19.37 -14.80
CA ALA A 297 -3.97 19.89 -14.74
C ALA A 297 -3.29 19.73 -16.09
N ALA A 298 -2.41 20.65 -16.42
CA ALA A 298 -1.51 20.55 -17.55
C ALA A 298 -0.09 20.85 -17.06
N LEU A 299 0.88 20.13 -17.60
CA LEU A 299 2.28 20.48 -17.46
C LEU A 299 2.64 21.44 -18.58
N LYS A 300 3.14 22.60 -18.22
CA LYS A 300 3.75 23.53 -19.15
C LYS A 300 5.25 23.47 -18.92
N ASP A 301 5.88 22.62 -19.65
CA ASP A 301 7.32 22.69 -19.90
C ASP A 301 7.52 23.54 -21.12
N GLY A 302 8.59 24.32 -21.21
CA GLY A 302 8.83 25.28 -22.29
C GLY A 302 8.53 24.79 -23.72
N ASP A 303 8.43 23.48 -23.95
CA ASP A 303 8.22 22.85 -25.24
C ASP A 303 7.17 21.73 -25.31
N ALA A 304 6.51 21.35 -24.22
CA ALA A 304 5.50 20.28 -24.22
C ALA A 304 4.31 20.60 -23.32
N GLU A 305 3.11 20.58 -23.90
CA GLU A 305 1.87 20.52 -23.15
C GLU A 305 1.48 19.05 -22.99
N ALA A 306 1.41 18.56 -21.74
CA ALA A 306 0.89 17.24 -21.43
C ALA A 306 -0.52 17.39 -20.81
N ASP A 307 -1.52 16.91 -21.51
CA ASP A 307 -2.86 16.79 -20.94
C ASP A 307 -2.91 15.56 -19.99
N PHE A 308 -3.07 15.81 -18.70
CA PHE A 308 -3.41 14.77 -17.75
C PHE A 308 -4.89 14.42 -17.89
N ASN A 309 -5.17 13.32 -18.55
CA ASN A 309 -6.50 12.76 -18.56
C ASN A 309 -6.57 11.67 -17.45
N PRO A 310 -7.21 11.95 -16.31
CA PRO A 310 -7.29 10.95 -15.24
C PRO A 310 -8.16 9.80 -15.74
N VAL A 311 -7.53 8.68 -16.05
CA VAL A 311 -8.25 7.44 -16.26
C VAL A 311 -8.94 7.09 -14.94
N ASN A 312 -10.25 6.98 -14.96
CA ASN A 312 -11.04 6.58 -13.82
C ASN A 312 -10.56 5.19 -13.37
N SER A 313 -9.90 5.08 -12.23
CA SER A 313 -9.43 3.82 -11.69
C SER A 313 -10.55 2.87 -11.24
N ASN A 314 -11.81 3.25 -11.51
CA ASN A 314 -12.98 2.42 -11.21
C ASN A 314 -13.42 1.54 -12.40
N ASP A 315 -12.83 1.71 -13.57
CA ASP A 315 -13.20 0.99 -14.80
C ASP A 315 -12.18 -0.08 -15.21
N ALA A 316 -11.26 -0.48 -14.32
CA ALA A 316 -10.33 -1.58 -14.54
C ALA A 316 -10.43 -2.66 -13.46
#